data_3153abe57466cd0c42eae13a847670f9
#
_entry.id   3153abe57466cd0c42eae13a847670f9
#
_cell.length_a   1.000
_cell.length_b   1.000
_cell.length_c   1.000
_cell.angle_alpha   90.00
_cell.angle_beta   90.00
_cell.angle_gamma   90.00
#
_symmetry.space_group_name_H-M   'P 1'
#
loop_
_entity.id
_entity.type
_entity.pdbx_description
1 polymer ?
#
loop_
_entity_poly.entity_id
_entity_poly.type
_entity_poly.pdbx_seq_one_letter_code
_entity_poly.pdbx_strand_id
1 'polypeptide(L)'
;MSLDIQCIDIDCHNPAALAQFWGNALGWRITYETDDEYVLEPPAGSPQDGVVPDLLFLKVPDPKTVKNRLHLDLRPEDQASEVARLLGLGASRVDVGQEDPSWVVLADPEGNEFCVLRALTPEELAE
;
A
#
# COMPACT_ATOMS: atom_id res chain seq x y z
N MET A 1 -25.85 -10.96 5.33
CA MET A 1 -25.33 -9.94 4.43
C MET A 1 -24.49 -10.58 3.37
N SER A 2 -24.55 -10.05 2.17
CA SER A 2 -23.94 -10.69 1.00
C SER A 2 -22.96 -9.80 0.25
N LEU A 3 -22.37 -8.79 0.91
CA LEU A 3 -21.35 -7.93 0.31
C LEU A 3 -20.01 -8.14 0.98
N ASP A 4 -18.99 -8.35 0.16
CA ASP A 4 -17.60 -8.46 0.59
C ASP A 4 -16.76 -7.50 -0.24
N ILE A 5 -15.67 -7.02 0.33
CA ILE A 5 -14.71 -6.23 -0.42
C ILE A 5 -13.76 -7.20 -1.13
N GLN A 6 -13.91 -7.33 -2.45
CA GLN A 6 -13.09 -8.23 -3.24
C GLN A 6 -11.72 -7.64 -3.53
N CYS A 7 -11.70 -6.39 -4.01
CA CYS A 7 -10.48 -5.71 -4.41
C CYS A 7 -10.51 -4.26 -3.96
N ILE A 8 -9.32 -3.71 -3.77
CA ILE A 8 -9.13 -2.27 -3.69
C ILE A 8 -8.41 -1.91 -4.99
N ASP A 9 -9.07 -1.13 -5.85
CA ASP A 9 -8.54 -0.76 -7.15
C ASP A 9 -7.82 0.58 -7.05
N ILE A 10 -6.61 0.64 -7.59
CA ILE A 10 -5.80 1.86 -7.63
C ILE A 10 -5.55 2.19 -9.09
N ASP A 11 -6.11 3.31 -9.52
CA ASP A 11 -5.88 3.81 -10.87
C ASP A 11 -4.46 4.34 -10.97
N CYS A 12 -3.81 4.11 -12.10
CA CYS A 12 -2.41 4.47 -12.27
C CYS A 12 -2.03 4.61 -13.75
N HIS A 13 -0.87 5.17 -14.02
CA HIS A 13 -0.35 5.25 -15.39
C HIS A 13 0.45 4.01 -15.76
N ASN A 14 1.21 3.47 -14.82
CA ASN A 14 2.09 2.32 -15.06
C ASN A 14 1.80 1.22 -14.05
N PRO A 15 0.80 0.36 -14.34
CA PRO A 15 0.44 -0.70 -13.39
C PRO A 15 1.56 -1.69 -13.12
N ALA A 16 2.42 -1.97 -14.09
CA ALA A 16 3.54 -2.89 -13.88
C ALA A 16 4.50 -2.35 -12.81
N ALA A 17 4.92 -1.09 -12.94
CA ALA A 17 5.84 -0.48 -11.99
C ALA A 17 5.19 -0.30 -10.61
N LEU A 18 3.94 0.09 -10.57
CA LEU A 18 3.25 0.31 -9.32
C LEU A 18 2.99 -1.00 -8.58
N ALA A 19 2.59 -2.05 -9.30
CA ALA A 19 2.43 -3.38 -8.71
C ALA A 19 3.76 -3.92 -8.19
N GLN A 20 4.87 -3.65 -8.88
CA GLN A 20 6.19 -4.04 -8.42
C GLN A 20 6.54 -3.36 -7.09
N PHE A 21 6.27 -2.05 -6.99
CA PHE A 21 6.51 -1.32 -5.74
C PHE A 21 5.69 -1.93 -4.59
N TRP A 22 4.38 -2.04 -4.76
CA TRP A 22 3.51 -2.53 -3.70
C TRP A 22 3.73 -4.01 -3.40
N GLY A 23 4.04 -4.82 -4.42
CA GLY A 23 4.40 -6.21 -4.22
C GLY A 23 5.63 -6.37 -3.35
N ASN A 24 6.67 -5.55 -3.60
CA ASN A 24 7.89 -5.57 -2.80
C ASN A 24 7.65 -4.97 -1.41
N ALA A 25 6.81 -3.93 -1.31
CA ALA A 25 6.50 -3.30 -0.03
C ALA A 25 5.77 -4.25 0.91
N LEU A 26 4.78 -4.98 0.41
CA LEU A 26 3.93 -5.85 1.22
C LEU A 26 4.40 -7.30 1.27
N GLY A 27 5.32 -7.70 0.39
CA GLY A 27 5.69 -9.10 0.24
C GLY A 27 4.58 -9.91 -0.41
N TRP A 28 3.80 -9.29 -1.26
CA TRP A 28 2.68 -9.92 -1.96
C TRP A 28 3.09 -10.37 -3.35
N ARG A 29 2.33 -11.30 -3.93
CA ARG A 29 2.62 -11.88 -5.25
C ARG A 29 1.71 -11.30 -6.31
N ILE A 30 2.24 -11.19 -7.54
CA ILE A 30 1.44 -10.82 -8.70
C ILE A 30 0.76 -12.10 -9.19
N THR A 31 -0.59 -12.10 -9.19
CA THR A 31 -1.38 -13.27 -9.58
C THR A 31 -2.06 -13.12 -10.93
N TYR A 32 -2.09 -11.92 -11.48
CA TYR A 32 -2.69 -11.65 -12.78
C TYR A 32 -2.03 -10.42 -13.36
N GLU A 33 -1.70 -10.45 -14.65
CA GLU A 33 -1.10 -9.31 -15.32
C GLU A 33 -1.47 -9.26 -16.79
N THR A 34 -1.78 -8.04 -17.24
CA THR A 34 -1.97 -7.68 -18.65
C THR A 34 -1.29 -6.34 -18.85
N ASP A 35 -1.35 -5.80 -20.08
CA ASP A 35 -0.80 -4.46 -20.33
C ASP A 35 -1.52 -3.37 -19.52
N ASP A 36 -2.77 -3.61 -19.13
CA ASP A 36 -3.63 -2.59 -18.53
C ASP A 36 -3.94 -2.84 -17.06
N GLU A 37 -3.61 -4.01 -16.52
CA GLU A 37 -4.07 -4.34 -15.17
C GLU A 37 -3.17 -5.39 -14.52
N TYR A 38 -2.90 -5.19 -13.21
CA TYR A 38 -2.12 -6.10 -12.37
C TYR A 38 -2.87 -6.36 -11.09
N VAL A 39 -2.82 -7.59 -10.59
CA VAL A 39 -3.43 -7.96 -9.32
C VAL A 39 -2.36 -8.49 -8.37
N LEU A 40 -2.36 -7.98 -7.14
CA LEU A 40 -1.52 -8.47 -6.05
C LEU A 40 -2.38 -9.19 -5.02
N GLU A 41 -1.90 -10.33 -4.56
CA GLU A 41 -2.53 -11.08 -3.48
C GLU A 41 -1.49 -11.41 -2.41
N PRO A 42 -1.94 -11.60 -1.16
CA PRO A 42 -1.03 -12.04 -0.09
C PRO A 42 -0.32 -13.35 -0.45
N PRO A 43 0.78 -13.69 0.24
CA PRO A 43 1.45 -14.96 -0.02
C PRO A 43 0.49 -16.15 0.07
N ALA A 44 0.61 -17.08 -0.87
CA ALA A 44 -0.27 -18.25 -0.91
C ALA A 44 -0.19 -19.02 0.42
N GLY A 45 -1.35 -19.32 0.98
CA GLY A 45 -1.44 -20.06 2.23
C GLY A 45 -1.14 -19.24 3.49
N SER A 46 -0.86 -17.94 3.36
CA SER A 46 -0.67 -17.08 4.53
C SER A 46 -2.02 -16.82 5.23
N PRO A 47 -1.99 -16.37 6.50
CA PRO A 47 -3.25 -16.04 7.19
C PRO A 47 -4.07 -14.95 6.52
N GLN A 48 -3.43 -14.13 5.68
CA GLN A 48 -4.11 -13.04 4.96
C GLN A 48 -4.72 -13.50 3.64
N ASP A 49 -4.24 -14.61 3.09
CA ASP A 49 -4.67 -15.10 1.79
C ASP A 49 -6.17 -15.45 1.81
N GLY A 50 -6.95 -14.80 0.94
CA GLY A 50 -8.39 -14.98 0.90
C GLY A 50 -9.15 -14.21 1.98
N VAL A 51 -8.46 -13.47 2.85
CA VAL A 51 -9.08 -12.68 3.93
C VAL A 51 -8.96 -11.19 3.67
N VAL A 52 -7.75 -10.72 3.35
CA VAL A 52 -7.50 -9.31 3.02
C VAL A 52 -7.85 -9.09 1.56
N PRO A 53 -8.55 -7.98 1.21
CA PRO A 53 -8.86 -7.69 -0.19
C PRO A 53 -7.60 -7.62 -1.05
N ASP A 54 -7.69 -8.08 -2.29
CA ASP A 54 -6.60 -7.97 -3.25
C ASP A 54 -6.39 -6.51 -3.65
N LEU A 55 -5.19 -6.17 -4.09
CA LEU A 55 -4.92 -4.87 -4.70
C LEU A 55 -4.89 -5.05 -6.21
N LEU A 56 -5.65 -4.21 -6.92
CA LEU A 56 -5.71 -4.22 -8.37
C LEU A 56 -5.24 -2.87 -8.88
N PHE A 57 -4.26 -2.88 -9.79
CA PHE A 57 -3.70 -1.67 -10.38
C PHE A 57 -4.19 -1.58 -11.82
N LEU A 58 -4.98 -0.53 -12.09
CA LEU A 58 -5.66 -0.37 -13.37
C LEU A 58 -5.14 0.84 -14.10
N LYS A 59 -4.73 0.64 -15.36
CA LYS A 59 -4.20 1.72 -16.18
C LYS A 59 -5.30 2.69 -16.58
N VAL A 60 -5.06 3.98 -16.29
CA VAL A 60 -5.96 5.08 -16.69
C VAL A 60 -5.14 6.20 -17.30
N PRO A 61 -5.75 7.04 -18.17
CA PRO A 61 -5.02 8.17 -18.78
C PRO A 61 -4.90 9.37 -17.84
N ASP A 62 -5.71 9.45 -16.79
CA ASP A 62 -5.79 10.61 -15.92
C ASP A 62 -4.62 10.67 -14.94
N PRO A 63 -3.94 11.83 -14.79
CA PRO A 63 -2.90 11.97 -13.78
C PRO A 63 -3.51 12.17 -12.40
N LYS A 64 -2.75 11.81 -11.37
CA LYS A 64 -3.13 12.14 -10.01
C LYS A 64 -2.76 13.60 -9.75
N THR A 65 -3.75 14.44 -9.45
CA THR A 65 -3.54 15.88 -9.26
C THR A 65 -3.92 16.37 -7.86
N VAL A 66 -4.73 15.62 -7.13
CA VAL A 66 -5.17 16.00 -5.78
C VAL A 66 -4.83 14.90 -4.80
N LYS A 67 -4.89 15.23 -3.50
CA LYS A 67 -4.64 14.26 -2.44
C LYS A 67 -5.67 13.12 -2.53
N ASN A 68 -5.22 11.88 -2.28
CA ASN A 68 -6.11 10.73 -2.23
C ASN A 68 -7.18 10.92 -1.15
N ARG A 69 -8.39 10.52 -1.46
CA ARG A 69 -9.48 10.53 -0.49
C ARG A 69 -9.53 9.24 0.34
N LEU A 70 -8.94 8.17 -0.19
CA LEU A 70 -8.71 6.93 0.55
C LEU A 70 -7.21 6.73 0.59
N HIS A 71 -6.68 6.32 1.72
CA HIS A 71 -5.27 5.98 1.84
C HIS A 71 -5.12 4.75 2.75
N LEU A 72 -4.04 4.03 2.52
CA LEU A 72 -3.74 2.84 3.31
C LEU A 72 -2.91 3.25 4.51
N ASP A 73 -3.21 2.66 5.66
CA ASP A 73 -2.38 2.76 6.86
C ASP A 73 -1.68 1.42 7.05
N LEU A 74 -0.37 1.44 7.12
CA LEU A 74 0.44 0.24 7.26
C LEU A 74 1.01 0.17 8.67
N ARG A 75 0.87 -0.99 9.32
CA ARG A 75 1.38 -1.20 10.67
C ARG A 75 2.72 -1.95 10.60
N PRO A 76 3.83 -1.29 10.96
CA PRO A 76 5.15 -1.93 10.94
C PRO A 76 5.49 -2.57 12.28
N GLU A 77 6.50 -3.42 12.27
CA GLU A 77 7.16 -3.86 13.50
C GLU A 77 8.16 -2.80 13.98
N ASP A 78 8.81 -2.10 13.04
CA ASP A 78 9.72 -0.99 13.32
C ASP A 78 9.51 0.09 12.26
N GLN A 79 8.95 1.22 12.68
CA GLN A 79 8.58 2.30 11.77
C GLN A 79 9.78 2.86 10.99
N ALA A 80 10.88 3.16 11.67
CA ALA A 80 12.03 3.79 11.02
C ALA A 80 12.66 2.89 9.96
N SER A 81 12.79 1.59 10.25
CA SER A 81 13.33 0.62 9.28
C SER A 81 12.45 0.49 8.06
N GLU A 82 11.13 0.43 8.28
CA GLU A 82 10.19 0.26 7.16
C GLU A 82 10.10 1.52 6.31
N VAL A 83 10.14 2.71 6.91
CA VAL A 83 10.18 3.96 6.16
C VAL A 83 11.43 3.99 5.27
N ALA A 84 12.60 3.64 5.83
CA ALA A 84 13.85 3.61 5.06
C ALA A 84 13.77 2.61 3.91
N ARG A 85 13.20 1.43 4.15
CA ARG A 85 13.04 0.38 3.13
C ARG A 85 12.13 0.87 2.00
N LEU A 86 10.99 1.48 2.34
CA LEU A 86 10.02 1.96 1.35
C LEU A 86 10.61 3.10 0.50
N LEU A 87 11.38 4.02 1.11
CA LEU A 87 12.07 5.06 0.37
C LEU A 87 13.05 4.46 -0.63
N GLY A 88 13.76 3.41 -0.23
CA GLY A 88 14.66 2.69 -1.13
C GLY A 88 13.96 1.97 -2.27
N LEU A 89 12.68 1.62 -2.10
CA LEU A 89 11.88 0.98 -3.15
C LEU A 89 11.26 1.97 -4.13
N GLY A 90 11.30 3.27 -3.81
CA GLY A 90 10.76 4.29 -4.71
C GLY A 90 9.69 5.20 -4.13
N ALA A 91 9.35 5.05 -2.85
CA ALA A 91 8.45 5.98 -2.18
C ALA A 91 9.14 7.30 -1.92
N SER A 92 8.36 8.34 -1.68
CA SER A 92 8.87 9.66 -1.31
C SER A 92 8.12 10.19 -0.08
N ARG A 93 8.76 11.09 0.65
CA ARG A 93 8.13 11.73 1.81
C ARG A 93 7.13 12.79 1.34
N VAL A 94 6.03 12.91 2.07
CA VAL A 94 4.98 13.87 1.76
C VAL A 94 4.62 14.63 3.03
N ASP A 95 4.50 15.94 2.92
CA ASP A 95 3.98 16.77 3.99
C ASP A 95 2.50 17.08 3.68
N VAL A 96 1.61 16.56 4.51
CA VAL A 96 0.18 16.80 4.37
C VAL A 96 -0.35 17.65 5.52
N GLY A 97 0.56 18.32 6.25
CA GLY A 97 0.20 19.19 7.35
C GLY A 97 -0.05 18.49 8.68
N GLN A 98 0.31 17.22 8.81
CA GLN A 98 0.17 16.54 10.10
C GLN A 98 1.17 17.11 11.11
N GLU A 99 0.72 17.25 12.34
CA GLU A 99 1.55 17.77 13.43
C GLU A 99 2.03 16.65 14.36
N ASP A 100 1.30 15.55 14.41
CA ASP A 100 1.61 14.42 15.28
C ASP A 100 2.55 13.44 14.57
N PRO A 101 3.73 13.20 15.12
CA PRO A 101 4.70 12.29 14.49
C PRO A 101 4.42 10.80 14.71
N SER A 102 3.25 10.44 15.25
CA SER A 102 2.94 9.02 15.48
C SER A 102 2.78 8.23 14.19
N TRP A 103 2.66 8.90 13.04
CA TRP A 103 2.68 8.25 11.74
C TRP A 103 3.50 9.06 10.75
N VAL A 104 3.98 8.40 9.70
CA VAL A 104 4.75 9.03 8.63
C VAL A 104 3.97 8.91 7.33
N VAL A 105 3.77 10.03 6.63
CA VAL A 105 3.09 10.02 5.34
C VAL A 105 4.12 9.91 4.22
N LEU A 106 3.92 8.94 3.35
CA LEU A 106 4.72 8.72 2.16
C LEU A 106 3.83 8.74 0.93
N ALA A 107 4.44 8.84 -0.23
CA ALA A 107 3.75 8.66 -1.51
C ALA A 107 4.42 7.51 -2.26
N ASP A 108 3.61 6.71 -2.96
CA ASP A 108 4.13 5.67 -3.83
C ASP A 108 4.69 6.29 -5.12
N PRO A 109 5.28 5.50 -6.03
CA PRO A 109 5.89 6.06 -7.25
C PRO A 109 4.95 6.86 -8.15
N GLU A 110 3.64 6.71 -7.98
CA GLU A 110 2.66 7.50 -8.75
C GLU A 110 2.02 8.61 -7.92
N GLY A 111 2.55 8.88 -6.73
CA GLY A 111 2.09 9.98 -5.89
C GLY A 111 0.93 9.65 -4.98
N ASN A 112 0.53 8.39 -4.85
CA ASN A 112 -0.54 8.00 -3.95
C ASN A 112 -0.05 8.04 -2.51
N GLU A 113 -0.70 8.86 -1.68
CA GLU A 113 -0.34 9.01 -0.28
C GLU A 113 -0.75 7.77 0.53
N PHE A 114 0.10 7.36 1.45
CA PHE A 114 -0.20 6.31 2.41
C PHE A 114 0.58 6.59 3.69
N CYS A 115 0.20 5.93 4.77
CA CYS A 115 0.82 6.16 6.07
C CYS A 115 1.52 4.91 6.59
N VAL A 116 2.67 5.12 7.21
CA VAL A 116 3.33 4.09 8.01
C VAL A 116 3.10 4.47 9.46
N LEU A 117 2.34 3.67 10.16
CA LEU A 117 1.96 3.93 11.53
C LEU A 117 3.13 3.63 12.47
N ARG A 118 3.02 4.03 13.73
CA ARG A 118 4.00 3.63 14.75
C ARG A 118 3.91 2.12 15.00
N ALA A 119 4.97 1.54 15.49
CA ALA A 119 4.90 0.15 15.94
C ALA A 119 3.98 0.03 17.16
N LEU A 120 3.35 -1.12 17.33
CA LEU A 120 2.57 -1.40 18.53
C LEU A 120 3.51 -1.64 19.70
N THR A 121 3.08 -1.24 20.90
CA THR A 121 3.84 -1.51 22.13
C THR A 121 3.70 -3.00 22.50
N PRO A 122 4.61 -3.53 23.33
CA PRO A 122 4.46 -4.91 23.81
C PRO A 122 3.12 -5.16 24.49
N GLU A 123 2.58 -4.17 25.21
CA GLU A 123 1.28 -4.28 25.86
C GLU A 123 0.15 -4.38 24.85
N GLU A 124 0.22 -3.59 23.76
CA GLU A 124 -0.78 -3.64 22.69
C GLU A 124 -0.73 -4.97 21.96
N LEU A 125 0.46 -5.54 21.76
CA LEU A 125 0.62 -6.83 21.08
C LEU A 125 0.10 -7.99 21.93
N ALA A 126 0.06 -7.83 23.24
CA ALA A 126 -0.40 -8.88 24.18
C ALA A 126 -1.92 -8.97 24.27
N GLU A 127 -2.67 -8.03 23.70
CA GLU A 127 -4.13 -8.00 23.74
C GLU A 127 -4.79 -8.88 22.69
#